data_369dfec2ad3ad674856e15b536fa27fd
#
_entry.id   369dfec2ad3ad674856e15b536fa27fd
#
_cell.length_a   1.000
_cell.length_b   1.000
_cell.length_c   1.000
_cell.angle_alpha   90.00
_cell.angle_beta   90.00
_cell.angle_gamma   90.00
#
_symmetry.space_group_name_H-M   'P 1'
#
loop_
_entity.id
_entity.type
_entity.pdbx_description
1 polymer ?
#
loop_
_entity_poly.entity_id
_entity_poly.type
_entity_poly.pdbx_seq_one_letter_code
_entity_poly.pdbx_strand_id
1 'polypeptide(L)'
;MKSDRTARSILFVDDEPSVLESLRRVVEKHYPATFAKSAKEAIKAFKQQGPFAMVISDFRMPDLNGAELLLEIRNRDPDVVTMLFTGAAGFDDVSEAVRMGQIYRLIGKPCGAKEMLQNLEDGFRQYGAIRAEKNLLEQTLNGAVSALTTILSATEPLFFGRAQRVKKLAFKLADHMGIHDQWRLELASTFAYLGYLNLPPAMQERVYHKRIVPDKVTHLIDGFPRFAADLVKKIPRLEKIGNIIISIPRDYDTNWQEEE
;
A
#
# COMPACT_ATOMS: atom_id res chain seq x y z
N MET A 1 -7.17 -8.85 21.79
CA MET A 1 -5.82 -8.94 22.37
C MET A 1 -4.79 -9.75 21.55
N LYS A 2 -5.15 -10.55 20.53
CA LYS A 2 -4.16 -11.24 19.67
C LYS A 2 -3.57 -10.35 18.54
N SER A 3 -4.27 -9.32 18.11
CA SER A 3 -3.87 -8.40 17.02
C SER A 3 -2.68 -7.49 17.39
N ASP A 4 -2.49 -7.18 18.66
CA ASP A 4 -1.46 -6.21 19.11
C ASP A 4 -0.07 -6.86 19.28
N ARG A 5 0.01 -8.18 19.49
CA ARG A 5 1.29 -8.90 19.64
C ARG A 5 2.01 -9.13 18.31
N THR A 6 1.29 -9.36 17.22
CA THR A 6 1.85 -9.48 15.87
C THR A 6 2.35 -8.14 15.34
N ALA A 7 1.77 -7.03 15.77
CA ALA A 7 2.18 -5.67 15.39
C ALA A 7 3.53 -5.23 15.97
N ARG A 8 4.14 -6.01 16.89
CA ARG A 8 5.42 -5.69 17.54
C ARG A 8 6.47 -6.77 17.38
N SER A 9 6.43 -7.54 16.29
CA SER A 9 7.42 -8.57 16.03
C SER A 9 8.70 -7.96 15.44
N ILE A 10 9.84 -8.48 15.88
CA ILE A 10 11.18 -8.01 15.49
C ILE A 10 11.94 -9.17 14.83
N LEU A 11 12.67 -8.87 13.75
CA LEU A 11 13.61 -9.79 13.14
C LEU A 11 15.03 -9.31 13.41
N PHE A 12 15.82 -10.12 14.09
CA PHE A 12 17.26 -9.92 14.28
C PHE A 12 18.05 -10.79 13.32
N VAL A 13 19.09 -10.21 12.75
CA VAL A 13 19.96 -10.91 11.79
C VAL A 13 21.43 -10.66 12.15
N ASP A 14 22.15 -11.71 12.46
CA ASP A 14 23.57 -11.66 12.78
C ASP A 14 24.21 -13.03 12.53
N ASP A 15 25.34 -13.10 11.89
CA ASP A 15 26.02 -14.38 11.60
C ASP A 15 26.72 -14.98 12.82
N GLU A 16 26.92 -14.18 13.89
CA GLU A 16 27.47 -14.64 15.16
C GLU A 16 26.38 -15.22 16.09
N PRO A 17 26.34 -16.55 16.34
CA PRO A 17 25.34 -17.15 17.21
C PRO A 17 25.36 -16.61 18.67
N SER A 18 26.53 -16.22 19.15
CA SER A 18 26.73 -15.65 20.48
C SER A 18 26.01 -14.29 20.64
N VAL A 19 26.00 -13.48 19.60
CA VAL A 19 25.30 -12.19 19.56
C VAL A 19 23.80 -12.42 19.57
N LEU A 20 23.30 -13.32 18.69
CA LEU A 20 21.88 -13.67 18.64
C LEU A 20 21.38 -14.22 19.99
N GLU A 21 22.16 -15.08 20.64
CA GLU A 21 21.78 -15.62 21.95
C GLU A 21 21.73 -14.55 23.03
N SER A 22 22.64 -13.59 23.00
CA SER A 22 22.65 -12.45 23.93
C SER A 22 21.44 -11.54 23.71
N LEU A 23 21.09 -11.24 22.46
CA LEU A 23 19.92 -10.48 22.08
C LEU A 23 18.62 -11.22 22.49
N ARG A 24 18.57 -12.52 22.27
CA ARG A 24 17.44 -13.37 22.65
C ARG A 24 17.10 -13.25 24.12
N ARG A 25 18.10 -13.37 24.99
CA ARG A 25 17.94 -13.29 26.47
C ARG A 25 17.38 -11.95 26.95
N VAL A 26 17.69 -10.87 26.23
CA VAL A 26 17.23 -9.52 26.56
C VAL A 26 15.84 -9.28 25.99
N VAL A 27 15.64 -9.61 24.71
CA VAL A 27 14.49 -9.16 23.92
C VAL A 27 13.25 -10.02 24.14
N GLU A 28 13.39 -11.36 24.16
CA GLU A 28 12.22 -12.27 24.24
C GLU A 28 11.40 -12.12 25.53
N LYS A 29 11.96 -11.51 26.56
CA LYS A 29 11.23 -11.16 27.79
C LYS A 29 10.22 -10.04 27.59
N HIS A 30 10.40 -9.22 26.55
CA HIS A 30 9.64 -7.99 26.33
C HIS A 30 8.86 -8.02 25.03
N TYR A 31 9.43 -8.60 23.95
CA TYR A 31 8.88 -8.55 22.60
C TYR A 31 8.97 -9.88 21.88
N PRO A 32 8.01 -10.22 21.02
CA PRO A 32 8.15 -11.33 20.08
C PRO A 32 9.33 -11.05 19.13
N ALA A 33 10.24 -11.99 19.04
CA ALA A 33 11.42 -11.83 18.19
C ALA A 33 11.73 -13.12 17.42
N THR A 34 12.22 -12.95 16.20
CA THR A 34 12.75 -13.99 15.32
C THR A 34 14.22 -13.72 15.09
N PHE A 35 15.04 -14.75 15.02
CA PHE A 35 16.49 -14.64 14.89
C PHE A 35 16.96 -15.44 13.68
N ALA A 36 17.67 -14.81 12.78
CA ALA A 36 18.24 -15.38 11.56
C ALA A 36 19.76 -15.27 11.57
N LYS A 37 20.46 -16.30 11.11
CA LYS A 37 21.93 -16.39 11.10
C LYS A 37 22.54 -15.94 9.76
N SER A 38 21.72 -15.54 8.81
CA SER A 38 22.16 -15.09 7.49
C SER A 38 21.09 -14.25 6.81
N ALA A 39 21.48 -13.47 5.81
CA ALA A 39 20.54 -12.72 4.99
C ALA A 39 19.48 -13.61 4.30
N LYS A 40 19.91 -14.80 3.83
CA LYS A 40 19.00 -15.79 3.20
C LYS A 40 17.94 -16.31 4.18
N GLU A 41 18.33 -16.61 5.40
CA GLU A 41 17.41 -17.01 6.49
C GLU A 41 16.44 -15.86 6.84
N ALA A 42 16.97 -14.64 6.92
CA ALA A 42 16.18 -13.44 7.21
C ALA A 42 15.11 -13.19 6.15
N ILE A 43 15.44 -13.23 4.86
CA ILE A 43 14.48 -13.08 3.77
C ILE A 43 13.41 -14.17 3.81
N LYS A 44 13.79 -15.42 4.10
CA LYS A 44 12.83 -16.52 4.27
C LYS A 44 11.89 -16.28 5.44
N ALA A 45 12.43 -15.93 6.61
CA ALA A 45 11.65 -15.60 7.80
C ALA A 45 10.72 -14.42 7.55
N PHE A 46 11.20 -13.37 6.90
CA PHE A 46 10.42 -12.19 6.56
C PHE A 46 9.18 -12.54 5.70
N LYS A 47 9.34 -13.43 4.73
CA LYS A 47 8.23 -13.90 3.87
C LYS A 47 7.23 -14.82 4.59
N GLN A 48 7.70 -15.65 5.52
CA GLN A 48 6.89 -16.74 6.09
C GLN A 48 6.29 -16.42 7.45
N GLN A 49 6.95 -15.56 8.24
CA GLN A 49 6.61 -15.30 9.63
C GLN A 49 6.19 -13.83 9.88
N GLY A 50 6.28 -12.97 8.85
CA GLY A 50 5.84 -11.57 8.95
C GLY A 50 4.35 -11.41 9.21
N PRO A 51 3.87 -10.19 9.44
CA PRO A 51 4.63 -8.95 9.30
C PRO A 51 5.54 -8.65 10.49
N PHE A 52 6.69 -8.03 10.20
CA PHE A 52 7.60 -7.52 11.22
C PHE A 52 7.48 -5.99 11.32
N ALA A 53 7.48 -5.45 12.53
CA ALA A 53 7.54 -4.01 12.76
C ALA A 53 8.96 -3.46 12.52
N MET A 54 9.95 -4.30 12.78
CA MET A 54 11.35 -3.90 12.80
C MET A 54 12.27 -5.02 12.34
N VAL A 55 13.30 -4.67 11.59
CA VAL A 55 14.41 -5.56 11.25
C VAL A 55 15.73 -4.91 11.66
N ILE A 56 16.51 -5.64 12.44
CA ILE A 56 17.81 -5.21 12.95
C ILE A 56 18.84 -6.19 12.44
N SER A 57 19.77 -5.73 11.62
CA SER A 57 20.79 -6.56 11.00
C SER A 57 22.19 -6.14 11.41
N ASP A 58 23.07 -7.11 11.62
CA ASP A 58 24.49 -6.82 11.58
C ASP A 58 24.87 -6.27 10.21
N PHE A 59 25.87 -5.39 10.18
CA PHE A 59 26.37 -4.80 8.94
C PHE A 59 27.24 -5.79 8.16
N ARG A 60 28.14 -6.51 8.89
CA ARG A 60 29.14 -7.37 8.26
C ARG A 60 28.72 -8.84 8.32
N MET A 61 28.07 -9.30 7.29
CA MET A 61 27.70 -10.71 7.16
C MET A 61 28.30 -11.30 5.88
N PRO A 62 28.57 -12.60 5.83
CA PRO A 62 28.94 -13.29 4.59
C PRO A 62 27.82 -13.14 3.52
N ASP A 63 28.22 -13.11 2.25
CA ASP A 63 27.38 -13.09 1.05
C ASP A 63 26.65 -11.76 0.77
N LEU A 64 25.89 -11.25 1.71
CA LEU A 64 25.08 -10.01 1.58
C LEU A 64 25.28 -9.16 2.84
N ASN A 65 25.71 -7.93 2.70
CA ASN A 65 25.85 -7.04 3.86
C ASN A 65 24.46 -6.60 4.41
N GLY A 66 24.47 -6.19 5.68
CA GLY A 66 23.22 -5.83 6.35
C GLY A 66 22.47 -4.66 5.72
N ALA A 67 23.17 -3.69 5.12
CA ALA A 67 22.53 -2.56 4.47
C ALA A 67 21.77 -2.98 3.20
N GLU A 68 22.38 -3.86 2.39
CA GLU A 68 21.72 -4.43 1.20
C GLU A 68 20.52 -5.30 1.57
N LEU A 69 20.63 -6.12 2.63
CA LEU A 69 19.53 -6.88 3.16
C LEU A 69 18.36 -5.97 3.59
N LEU A 70 18.64 -4.91 4.35
CA LEU A 70 17.62 -3.99 4.83
C LEU A 70 16.94 -3.24 3.68
N LEU A 71 17.68 -2.90 2.62
CA LEU A 71 17.13 -2.31 1.40
C LEU A 71 16.18 -3.29 0.70
N GLU A 72 16.57 -4.55 0.55
CA GLU A 72 15.69 -5.57 -0.05
C GLU A 72 14.40 -5.76 0.76
N ILE A 73 14.51 -5.77 2.09
CA ILE A 73 13.35 -5.87 2.98
C ILE A 73 12.41 -4.65 2.82
N ARG A 74 12.95 -3.43 2.81
CA ARG A 74 12.15 -2.21 2.62
C ARG A 74 11.48 -2.12 1.25
N ASN A 75 12.11 -2.63 0.21
CA ASN A 75 11.48 -2.72 -1.11
C ASN A 75 10.26 -3.66 -1.11
N ARG A 76 10.20 -4.63 -0.18
CA ARG A 76 9.07 -5.55 0.00
C ARG A 76 8.00 -5.00 0.94
N ASP A 77 8.42 -4.35 2.02
CA ASP A 77 7.56 -3.69 2.99
C ASP A 77 8.15 -2.32 3.38
N PRO A 78 7.69 -1.23 2.76
CA PRO A 78 8.18 0.11 3.05
C PRO A 78 7.86 0.60 4.46
N ASP A 79 6.90 -0.02 5.14
CA ASP A 79 6.46 0.39 6.48
C ASP A 79 7.42 -0.12 7.58
N VAL A 80 8.24 -1.15 7.28
CA VAL A 80 9.16 -1.75 8.25
C VAL A 80 10.25 -0.77 8.69
N VAL A 81 10.52 -0.72 9.99
CA VAL A 81 11.64 0.06 10.53
C VAL A 81 12.93 -0.77 10.45
N THR A 82 13.95 -0.23 9.82
CA THR A 82 15.23 -0.90 9.60
C THR A 82 16.32 -0.26 10.43
N MET A 83 17.09 -1.08 11.16
CA MET A 83 18.23 -0.65 11.96
C MET A 83 19.45 -1.51 11.66
N LEU A 84 20.65 -0.92 11.69
CA LEU A 84 21.91 -1.65 11.63
C LEU A 84 22.54 -1.73 13.02
N PHE A 85 23.03 -2.92 13.34
CA PHE A 85 23.77 -3.22 14.56
C PHE A 85 25.23 -3.47 14.20
N THR A 86 26.12 -2.51 14.40
CA THR A 86 27.49 -2.52 13.82
C THR A 86 28.55 -2.12 14.81
N GLY A 87 29.75 -2.68 14.64
CA GLY A 87 30.96 -2.24 15.36
C GLY A 87 31.52 -0.92 14.78
N ALA A 88 32.47 -0.32 15.49
CA ALA A 88 33.06 1.00 15.16
C ALA A 88 33.57 1.15 13.72
N ALA A 89 34.03 0.07 13.11
CA ALA A 89 34.60 0.08 11.74
C ALA A 89 33.52 0.09 10.62
N GLY A 90 32.24 0.08 10.93
CA GLY A 90 31.14 0.10 9.94
C GLY A 90 30.46 1.45 9.84
N PHE A 91 30.73 2.41 10.71
CA PHE A 91 30.02 3.69 10.75
C PHE A 91 30.23 4.57 9.52
N ASP A 92 31.45 4.59 8.97
CA ASP A 92 31.77 5.42 7.81
C ASP A 92 31.16 4.88 6.52
N ASP A 93 31.09 3.54 6.36
CA ASP A 93 30.56 2.87 5.18
C ASP A 93 29.02 2.96 5.07
N VAL A 94 28.34 3.21 6.18
CA VAL A 94 26.87 3.20 6.25
C VAL A 94 26.26 4.60 6.22
N SER A 95 27.08 5.64 6.32
CA SER A 95 26.62 7.04 6.40
C SER A 95 25.72 7.45 5.21
N GLU A 96 25.96 6.91 4.03
CA GLU A 96 25.17 7.20 2.84
C GLU A 96 23.77 6.53 2.89
N ALA A 97 23.68 5.28 3.30
CA ALA A 97 22.41 4.56 3.44
C ALA A 97 21.49 5.19 4.50
N VAL A 98 22.08 5.71 5.58
CA VAL A 98 21.33 6.49 6.59
C VAL A 98 20.87 7.83 6.03
N ARG A 99 21.74 8.56 5.30
CA ARG A 99 21.39 9.84 4.69
C ARG A 99 20.29 9.72 3.64
N MET A 100 20.24 8.60 2.91
CA MET A 100 19.17 8.31 1.96
C MET A 100 17.86 7.88 2.64
N GLY A 101 17.79 7.88 3.97
CA GLY A 101 16.60 7.47 4.73
C GLY A 101 16.27 5.98 4.62
N GLN A 102 17.20 5.17 4.13
CA GLN A 102 17.03 3.72 3.97
C GLN A 102 17.15 2.96 5.28
N ILE A 103 17.87 3.53 6.25
CA ILE A 103 18.11 2.97 7.58
C ILE A 103 17.66 4.01 8.60
N TYR A 104 16.79 3.59 9.51
CA TYR A 104 16.24 4.45 10.56
C TYR A 104 17.32 4.82 11.59
N ARG A 105 18.14 3.85 12.03
CA ARG A 105 19.15 4.06 13.06
C ARG A 105 20.31 3.08 12.95
N LEU A 106 21.48 3.55 13.40
CA LEU A 106 22.64 2.72 13.68
C LEU A 106 22.72 2.47 15.19
N ILE A 107 23.01 1.23 15.57
CA ILE A 107 23.22 0.80 16.96
C ILE A 107 24.67 0.29 17.03
N GLY A 108 25.48 0.86 17.91
CA GLY A 108 26.88 0.46 18.09
C GLY A 108 27.03 -0.84 18.87
N LYS A 109 27.93 -1.71 18.44
CA LYS A 109 28.39 -2.87 19.22
C LYS A 109 29.64 -2.47 20.06
N PRO A 110 29.69 -2.82 21.35
CA PRO A 110 28.70 -3.51 22.18
C PRO A 110 27.56 -2.60 22.63
N CYS A 111 26.32 -3.12 22.63
CA CYS A 111 25.13 -2.42 23.11
C CYS A 111 24.61 -3.07 24.39
N GLY A 112 24.44 -2.28 25.44
CA GLY A 112 23.88 -2.75 26.70
C GLY A 112 22.40 -3.08 26.61
N ALA A 113 21.90 -3.97 27.51
CA ALA A 113 20.50 -4.39 27.49
C ALA A 113 19.50 -3.22 27.57
N LYS A 114 19.77 -2.23 28.43
CA LYS A 114 18.92 -1.04 28.59
C LYS A 114 18.90 -0.20 27.31
N GLU A 115 20.06 -0.01 26.70
CA GLU A 115 20.20 0.76 25.45
C GLU A 115 19.51 0.04 24.30
N MET A 116 19.64 -1.28 24.19
CA MET A 116 18.94 -2.08 23.19
C MET A 116 17.41 -1.91 23.33
N LEU A 117 16.86 -2.07 24.52
CA LEU A 117 15.44 -1.89 24.77
C LEU A 117 14.96 -0.48 24.41
N GLN A 118 15.75 0.56 24.70
CA GLN A 118 15.44 1.93 24.33
C GLN A 118 15.39 2.10 22.79
N ASN A 119 16.36 1.53 22.08
CA ASN A 119 16.37 1.55 20.61
C ASN A 119 15.14 0.83 20.02
N LEU A 120 14.69 -0.27 20.63
CA LEU A 120 13.48 -0.98 20.22
C LEU A 120 12.23 -0.15 20.46
N GLU A 121 12.11 0.52 21.61
CA GLU A 121 10.98 1.41 21.89
C GLU A 121 10.90 2.57 20.91
N ASP A 122 12.05 3.19 20.57
CA ASP A 122 12.11 4.25 19.59
C ASP A 122 11.69 3.74 18.20
N GLY A 123 12.13 2.55 17.82
CA GLY A 123 11.74 1.91 16.57
C GLY A 123 10.23 1.60 16.52
N PHE A 124 9.65 1.12 17.62
CA PHE A 124 8.20 0.91 17.67
C PHE A 124 7.41 2.21 17.59
N ARG A 125 7.91 3.29 18.19
CA ARG A 125 7.29 4.63 18.02
C ARG A 125 7.30 5.06 16.55
N GLN A 126 8.44 4.88 15.87
CA GLN A 126 8.58 5.18 14.45
C GLN A 126 7.64 4.34 13.59
N TYR A 127 7.60 3.02 13.81
CA TYR A 127 6.67 2.12 13.13
C TYR A 127 5.21 2.53 13.35
N GLY A 128 4.87 2.87 14.60
CA GLY A 128 3.53 3.37 14.95
C GLY A 128 3.18 4.66 14.22
N ALA A 129 4.13 5.60 14.09
CA ALA A 129 3.92 6.85 13.35
C ALA A 129 3.67 6.60 11.85
N ILE A 130 4.50 5.74 11.21
CA ILE A 130 4.33 5.36 9.80
C ILE A 130 2.95 4.73 9.57
N ARG A 131 2.55 3.80 10.44
CA ARG A 131 1.25 3.12 10.36
C ARG A 131 0.08 4.05 10.64
N ALA A 132 0.23 4.98 11.59
CA ALA A 132 -0.82 5.96 11.90
C ALA A 132 -1.06 6.92 10.73
N GLU A 133 0.01 7.41 10.09
CA GLU A 133 -0.08 8.25 8.89
C GLU A 133 -0.77 7.50 7.74
N LYS A 134 -0.37 6.26 7.47
CA LYS A 134 -0.97 5.42 6.44
C LYS A 134 -2.45 5.17 6.71
N ASN A 135 -2.79 4.81 7.95
CA ASN A 135 -4.18 4.55 8.35
C ASN A 135 -5.04 5.81 8.22
N LEU A 136 -4.51 6.99 8.61
CA LEU A 136 -5.23 8.25 8.45
C LEU A 136 -5.52 8.56 6.98
N LEU A 137 -4.54 8.36 6.11
CA LEU A 137 -4.71 8.52 4.67
C LEU A 137 -5.73 7.55 4.09
N GLU A 138 -5.68 6.27 4.49
CA GLU A 138 -6.64 5.26 4.06
C GLU A 138 -8.07 5.56 4.57
N GLN A 139 -8.23 5.97 5.82
CA GLN A 139 -9.51 6.36 6.38
C GLN A 139 -10.10 7.59 5.67
N THR A 140 -9.26 8.60 5.39
CA THR A 140 -9.67 9.81 4.66
C THR A 140 -10.11 9.45 3.24
N LEU A 141 -9.35 8.62 2.54
CA LEU A 141 -9.68 8.14 1.21
C LEU A 141 -11.01 7.37 1.20
N ASN A 142 -11.14 6.39 2.10
CA ASN A 142 -12.35 5.58 2.22
C ASN A 142 -13.58 6.44 2.59
N GLY A 143 -13.40 7.44 3.45
CA GLY A 143 -14.43 8.42 3.81
C GLY A 143 -14.88 9.23 2.59
N ALA A 144 -13.95 9.75 1.81
CA ALA A 144 -14.25 10.51 0.59
C ALA A 144 -14.98 9.64 -0.46
N VAL A 145 -14.50 8.42 -0.68
CA VAL A 145 -15.14 7.45 -1.58
C VAL A 145 -16.55 7.12 -1.12
N SER A 146 -16.75 6.84 0.16
CA SER A 146 -18.05 6.55 0.75
C SER A 146 -19.03 7.71 0.60
N ALA A 147 -18.58 8.93 0.87
CA ALA A 147 -19.41 10.14 0.71
C ALA A 147 -19.85 10.33 -0.76
N LEU A 148 -18.92 10.22 -1.72
CA LEU A 148 -19.24 10.33 -3.14
C LEU A 148 -20.21 9.22 -3.61
N THR A 149 -20.00 7.99 -3.14
CA THR A 149 -20.88 6.87 -3.45
C THR A 149 -22.29 7.08 -2.90
N THR A 150 -22.38 7.62 -1.68
CA THR A 150 -23.66 7.94 -1.03
C THR A 150 -24.40 9.04 -1.80
N ILE A 151 -23.70 10.11 -2.19
CA ILE A 151 -24.28 11.19 -3.00
C ILE A 151 -24.78 10.61 -4.32
N LEU A 152 -23.96 9.84 -5.04
CA LEU A 152 -24.34 9.25 -6.32
C LEU A 152 -25.56 8.34 -6.19
N SER A 153 -25.63 7.51 -5.15
CA SER A 153 -26.77 6.63 -4.90
C SER A 153 -28.07 7.37 -4.60
N ALA A 154 -27.97 8.51 -3.94
CA ALA A 154 -29.14 9.33 -3.55
C ALA A 154 -29.63 10.24 -4.70
N THR A 155 -28.70 10.80 -5.48
CA THR A 155 -29.04 11.75 -6.56
C THR A 155 -29.34 11.05 -7.88
N GLU A 156 -28.68 9.91 -8.16
CA GLU A 156 -28.73 9.20 -9.43
C GLU A 156 -28.95 7.70 -9.29
N PRO A 157 -30.08 7.28 -8.71
CA PRO A 157 -30.31 5.86 -8.40
C PRO A 157 -30.34 4.97 -9.65
N LEU A 158 -30.73 5.47 -10.82
CA LEU A 158 -30.75 4.74 -12.08
C LEU A 158 -29.35 4.35 -12.53
N PHE A 159 -28.45 5.34 -12.61
CA PHE A 159 -27.07 5.11 -13.04
C PHE A 159 -26.24 4.43 -11.95
N PHE A 160 -26.50 4.70 -10.68
CA PHE A 160 -25.91 3.96 -9.59
C PHE A 160 -26.26 2.46 -9.64
N GLY A 161 -27.53 2.12 -9.88
CA GLY A 161 -27.96 0.73 -10.07
C GLY A 161 -27.29 0.07 -11.28
N ARG A 162 -27.05 0.83 -12.37
CA ARG A 162 -26.29 0.34 -13.54
C ARG A 162 -24.81 0.10 -13.17
N ALA A 163 -24.18 1.02 -12.44
CA ALA A 163 -22.84 0.87 -11.93
C ALA A 163 -22.65 -0.39 -11.10
N GLN A 164 -23.61 -0.70 -10.20
CA GLN A 164 -23.56 -1.92 -9.39
C GLN A 164 -23.66 -3.21 -10.24
N ARG A 165 -24.43 -3.19 -11.32
CA ARG A 165 -24.49 -4.35 -12.25
C ARG A 165 -23.18 -4.52 -13.01
N VAL A 166 -22.60 -3.42 -13.50
CA VAL A 166 -21.29 -3.44 -14.18
C VAL A 166 -20.19 -3.93 -13.24
N LYS A 167 -20.17 -3.43 -12.00
CA LYS A 167 -19.24 -3.90 -10.95
C LYS A 167 -19.34 -5.43 -10.77
N LYS A 168 -20.55 -5.96 -10.63
CA LYS A 168 -20.76 -7.40 -10.46
C LYS A 168 -20.23 -8.23 -11.63
N LEU A 169 -20.38 -7.74 -12.86
CA LEU A 169 -19.84 -8.39 -14.05
C LEU A 169 -18.31 -8.29 -14.11
N ALA A 170 -17.78 -7.10 -13.85
CA ALA A 170 -16.34 -6.86 -13.82
C ALA A 170 -15.63 -7.76 -12.79
N PHE A 171 -16.22 -7.95 -11.60
CA PHE A 171 -15.66 -8.85 -10.57
C PHE A 171 -15.63 -10.30 -11.03
N LYS A 172 -16.72 -10.78 -11.64
CA LYS A 172 -16.75 -12.14 -12.19
C LYS A 172 -15.69 -12.37 -13.26
N LEU A 173 -15.47 -11.36 -14.12
CA LEU A 173 -14.46 -11.44 -15.16
C LEU A 173 -13.05 -11.40 -14.54
N ALA A 174 -12.81 -10.51 -13.59
CA ALA A 174 -11.55 -10.39 -12.85
C ALA A 174 -11.16 -11.70 -12.16
N ASP A 175 -12.12 -12.36 -11.50
CA ASP A 175 -11.89 -13.68 -10.86
C ASP A 175 -11.44 -14.73 -11.88
N HIS A 176 -12.07 -14.77 -13.07
CA HIS A 176 -11.65 -15.69 -14.14
C HIS A 176 -10.27 -15.37 -14.72
N MET A 177 -9.89 -14.11 -14.73
CA MET A 177 -8.59 -13.63 -15.23
C MET A 177 -7.49 -13.65 -14.15
N GLY A 178 -7.80 -14.02 -12.91
CA GLY A 178 -6.84 -14.00 -11.79
C GLY A 178 -6.45 -12.59 -11.34
N ILE A 179 -7.28 -11.59 -11.62
CA ILE A 179 -7.06 -10.19 -11.20
C ILE A 179 -7.60 -10.01 -9.78
N HIS A 180 -6.71 -9.78 -8.82
CA HIS A 180 -7.07 -9.67 -7.40
C HIS A 180 -7.38 -8.24 -6.93
N ASP A 181 -7.09 -7.22 -7.72
CA ASP A 181 -7.31 -5.81 -7.37
C ASP A 181 -8.77 -5.38 -7.63
N GLN A 182 -9.70 -6.00 -6.92
CA GLN A 182 -11.13 -5.73 -7.06
C GLN A 182 -11.51 -4.32 -6.62
N TRP A 183 -10.75 -3.70 -5.71
CA TRP A 183 -11.01 -2.34 -5.23
C TRP A 183 -10.97 -1.30 -6.37
N ARG A 184 -9.97 -1.39 -7.27
CA ARG A 184 -9.91 -0.49 -8.43
C ARG A 184 -11.08 -0.67 -9.37
N LEU A 185 -11.49 -1.91 -9.62
CA LEU A 185 -12.64 -2.21 -10.46
C LEU A 185 -13.94 -1.69 -9.85
N GLU A 186 -14.10 -1.81 -8.54
CA GLU A 186 -15.25 -1.27 -7.81
C GLU A 186 -15.37 0.23 -7.99
N LEU A 187 -14.30 0.97 -7.72
CA LEU A 187 -14.30 2.42 -7.83
C LEU A 187 -14.48 2.89 -9.27
N ALA A 188 -13.78 2.30 -10.24
CA ALA A 188 -13.93 2.63 -11.64
C ALA A 188 -15.36 2.39 -12.13
N SER A 189 -15.96 1.24 -11.81
CA SER A 189 -17.32 0.91 -12.17
C SER A 189 -18.35 1.87 -11.54
N THR A 190 -18.13 2.29 -10.30
CA THR A 190 -19.02 3.19 -9.58
C THR A 190 -18.92 4.62 -10.10
N PHE A 191 -17.72 5.11 -10.30
CA PHE A 191 -17.49 6.52 -10.64
C PHE A 191 -17.55 6.81 -12.14
N ALA A 192 -17.54 5.78 -13.01
CA ALA A 192 -17.71 5.97 -14.45
C ALA A 192 -19.01 6.72 -14.82
N TYR A 193 -20.01 6.65 -13.96
CA TYR A 193 -21.31 7.27 -14.19
C TYR A 193 -21.46 8.67 -13.58
N LEU A 194 -20.43 9.24 -12.94
CA LEU A 194 -20.48 10.60 -12.36
C LEU A 194 -20.81 11.69 -13.40
N GLY A 195 -20.42 11.50 -14.65
CA GLY A 195 -20.74 12.45 -15.72
C GLY A 195 -22.26 12.63 -15.96
N TYR A 196 -23.06 11.62 -15.66
CA TYR A 196 -24.51 11.67 -15.86
C TYR A 196 -25.24 12.63 -14.90
N LEU A 197 -24.61 13.01 -13.78
CA LEU A 197 -25.08 14.11 -12.90
C LEU A 197 -25.30 15.43 -13.64
N ASN A 198 -24.63 15.63 -14.79
CA ASN A 198 -24.79 16.85 -15.59
C ASN A 198 -26.05 16.84 -16.47
N LEU A 199 -26.79 15.75 -16.53
CA LEU A 199 -28.03 15.67 -17.32
C LEU A 199 -29.26 16.03 -16.47
N PRO A 200 -30.22 16.78 -17.04
CA PRO A 200 -31.53 16.91 -16.42
C PRO A 200 -32.22 15.54 -16.23
N PRO A 201 -33.02 15.34 -15.16
CA PRO A 201 -33.63 14.03 -14.85
C PRO A 201 -34.42 13.41 -16.01
N ALA A 202 -35.16 14.21 -16.76
CA ALA A 202 -35.93 13.74 -17.94
C ALA A 202 -34.99 13.21 -19.06
N MET A 203 -33.77 13.74 -19.19
CA MET A 203 -32.79 13.26 -20.15
C MET A 203 -32.06 12.02 -19.64
N GLN A 204 -31.82 11.93 -18.35
CA GLN A 204 -31.23 10.75 -17.71
C GLN A 204 -32.08 9.50 -17.96
N GLU A 205 -33.42 9.57 -17.77
CA GLU A 205 -34.32 8.47 -18.06
C GLU A 205 -34.28 8.07 -19.55
N ARG A 206 -34.29 9.05 -20.45
CA ARG A 206 -34.20 8.77 -21.90
C ARG A 206 -32.92 8.05 -22.27
N VAL A 207 -31.78 8.52 -21.76
CA VAL A 207 -30.47 7.91 -22.00
C VAL A 207 -30.38 6.52 -21.37
N TYR A 208 -30.86 6.37 -20.15
CA TYR A 208 -30.86 5.07 -19.45
C TYR A 208 -31.64 4.00 -20.21
N HIS A 209 -32.82 4.37 -20.76
CA HIS A 209 -33.66 3.47 -21.52
C HIS A 209 -33.33 3.42 -23.03
N LYS A 210 -32.17 3.97 -23.45
CA LYS A 210 -31.74 4.00 -24.86
C LYS A 210 -32.77 4.62 -25.80
N ARG A 211 -33.57 5.60 -25.34
CA ARG A 211 -34.49 6.36 -26.16
C ARG A 211 -33.76 7.41 -26.98
N ILE A 212 -34.35 7.85 -28.08
CA ILE A 212 -33.81 8.90 -28.93
C ILE A 212 -33.57 10.17 -28.09
N VAL A 213 -32.34 10.68 -28.12
CA VAL A 213 -31.93 11.92 -27.48
C VAL A 213 -31.39 12.89 -28.54
N PRO A 214 -31.44 14.23 -28.32
CA PRO A 214 -30.87 15.20 -29.22
C PRO A 214 -29.34 15.00 -29.40
N ASP A 215 -28.80 15.29 -30.59
CA ASP A 215 -27.38 15.14 -30.88
C ASP A 215 -26.48 15.90 -29.89
N LYS A 216 -26.91 17.09 -29.43
CA LYS A 216 -26.21 17.83 -28.38
C LYS A 216 -26.02 17.03 -27.08
N VAL A 217 -26.99 16.19 -26.73
CA VAL A 217 -26.90 15.33 -25.54
C VAL A 217 -25.96 14.16 -25.77
N THR A 218 -25.95 13.61 -26.98
CA THR A 218 -25.02 12.55 -27.39
C THR A 218 -23.58 13.05 -27.27
N HIS A 219 -23.26 14.20 -27.85
CA HIS A 219 -21.92 14.81 -27.73
C HIS A 219 -21.52 15.14 -26.30
N LEU A 220 -22.49 15.51 -25.45
CA LEU A 220 -22.22 15.74 -24.03
C LEU A 220 -21.83 14.42 -23.31
N ILE A 221 -22.53 13.34 -23.62
CA ILE A 221 -22.28 12.01 -23.03
C ILE A 221 -20.91 11.49 -23.41
N ASP A 222 -20.41 11.74 -24.62
CA ASP A 222 -19.06 11.36 -25.06
C ASP A 222 -17.97 11.98 -24.16
N GLY A 223 -18.24 13.13 -23.57
CA GLY A 223 -17.35 13.80 -22.61
C GLY A 223 -17.42 13.29 -21.17
N PHE A 224 -18.42 12.49 -20.81
CA PHE A 224 -18.67 12.07 -19.42
C PHE A 224 -17.56 11.23 -18.78
N PRO A 225 -16.92 10.28 -19.48
CA PRO A 225 -15.80 9.53 -18.93
C PRO A 225 -14.64 10.44 -18.55
N ARG A 226 -14.34 11.43 -19.40
CA ARG A 226 -13.29 12.42 -19.12
C ARG A 226 -13.63 13.29 -17.92
N PHE A 227 -14.86 13.80 -17.85
CA PHE A 227 -15.34 14.56 -16.69
C PHE A 227 -15.24 13.75 -15.40
N ALA A 228 -15.71 12.51 -15.41
CA ALA A 228 -15.66 11.62 -14.25
C ALA A 228 -14.20 11.34 -13.82
N ALA A 229 -13.32 11.09 -14.78
CA ALA A 229 -11.90 10.86 -14.52
C ALA A 229 -11.21 12.09 -13.92
N ASP A 230 -11.45 13.29 -14.48
CA ASP A 230 -10.87 14.54 -13.98
C ASP A 230 -11.34 14.86 -12.55
N LEU A 231 -12.58 14.49 -12.21
CA LEU A 231 -13.09 14.64 -10.86
C LEU A 231 -12.41 13.66 -9.88
N VAL A 232 -12.31 12.39 -10.27
CA VAL A 232 -11.71 11.34 -9.43
C VAL A 232 -10.21 11.58 -9.22
N LYS A 233 -9.49 12.05 -10.24
CA LYS A 233 -8.05 12.39 -10.15
C LYS A 233 -7.74 13.54 -9.19
N LYS A 234 -8.72 14.35 -8.78
CA LYS A 234 -8.53 15.35 -7.73
C LYS A 234 -8.38 14.74 -6.33
N ILE A 235 -8.75 13.48 -6.17
CA ILE A 235 -8.58 12.76 -4.91
C ILE A 235 -7.22 12.07 -4.96
N PRO A 236 -6.29 12.36 -4.03
CA PRO A 236 -4.98 11.73 -3.99
C PRO A 236 -5.08 10.20 -4.00
N ARG A 237 -4.22 9.55 -4.77
CA ARG A 237 -4.15 8.08 -4.97
C ARG A 237 -5.27 7.48 -5.82
N LEU A 238 -6.21 8.25 -6.35
CA LEU A 238 -7.21 7.79 -7.30
C LEU A 238 -6.87 8.08 -8.78
N GLU A 239 -5.66 8.54 -9.08
CA GLU A 239 -5.21 8.87 -10.45
C GLU A 239 -5.35 7.66 -11.39
N LYS A 240 -4.96 6.47 -10.92
CA LYS A 240 -5.09 5.22 -11.68
C LYS A 240 -6.55 4.85 -11.97
N ILE A 241 -7.45 5.15 -11.04
CA ILE A 241 -8.90 4.94 -11.24
C ILE A 241 -9.42 5.87 -12.35
N GLY A 242 -9.00 7.14 -12.32
CA GLY A 242 -9.32 8.09 -13.38
C GLY A 242 -8.83 7.62 -14.76
N ASN A 243 -7.64 7.02 -14.85
CA ASN A 243 -7.13 6.47 -16.10
C ASN A 243 -7.98 5.28 -16.60
N ILE A 244 -8.41 4.40 -15.69
CA ILE A 244 -9.33 3.31 -16.05
C ILE A 244 -10.66 3.88 -16.59
N ILE A 245 -11.24 4.89 -15.93
CA ILE A 245 -12.52 5.48 -16.35
C ILE A 245 -12.41 6.09 -17.76
N ILE A 246 -11.33 6.80 -18.07
CA ILE A 246 -11.09 7.38 -19.41
C ILE A 246 -11.00 6.31 -20.50
N SER A 247 -10.50 5.13 -20.18
CA SER A 247 -10.34 4.04 -21.14
C SER A 247 -11.60 3.22 -21.39
N ILE A 248 -12.64 3.33 -20.54
CA ILE A 248 -13.90 2.57 -20.69
C ILE A 248 -14.56 2.69 -22.08
N PRO A 249 -14.61 3.88 -22.74
CA PRO A 249 -15.23 4.01 -24.07
C PRO A 249 -14.40 3.44 -25.22
N ARG A 250 -13.15 3.03 -24.97
CA ARG A 250 -12.28 2.50 -26.02
C ARG A 250 -12.62 1.05 -26.32
N ASP A 251 -12.65 0.71 -27.62
CA ASP A 251 -12.80 -0.66 -28.06
C ASP A 251 -11.54 -1.46 -27.70
N TYR A 252 -11.71 -2.72 -27.31
CA TYR A 252 -10.65 -3.62 -26.85
C TYR A 252 -9.55 -3.85 -27.93
N ASP A 253 -9.88 -3.68 -29.21
CA ASP A 253 -8.98 -3.91 -30.35
C ASP A 253 -8.06 -2.73 -30.70
N THR A 254 -8.18 -1.59 -30.03
CA THR A 254 -7.23 -0.49 -30.20
C THR A 254 -6.02 -0.70 -29.31
N ASN A 255 -4.86 -0.98 -29.94
CA ASN A 255 -3.53 -1.19 -29.35
C ASN A 255 -3.34 -0.49 -28.01
N TRP A 256 -3.36 -1.25 -26.93
CA TRP A 256 -2.89 -0.83 -25.63
C TRP A 256 -1.36 -0.70 -25.72
N GLN A 257 -0.86 0.53 -25.82
CA GLN A 257 0.48 0.83 -25.37
C GLN A 257 0.34 1.24 -23.91
N GLU A 258 0.91 0.45 -23.01
CA GLU A 258 1.13 0.85 -21.63
C GLU A 258 2.03 2.08 -21.65
N GLU A 259 1.47 3.24 -21.34
CA GLU A 259 2.27 4.36 -20.88
C GLU A 259 2.68 4.02 -19.43
N GLU A 260 3.97 3.73 -19.22
CA GLU A 260 4.65 3.49 -17.97
C GLU A 260 4.49 4.64 -16.95
#